data_5c105e682286476473d3f62339b2d2d6
#
_entry.id   5c105e682286476473d3f62339b2d2d6
#
_cell.length_a   1.000
_cell.length_b   1.000
_cell.length_c   1.000
_cell.angle_alpha   90.00
_cell.angle_beta   90.00
_cell.angle_gamma   90.00
#
_symmetry.space_group_name_H-M   'P 1'
#
loop_
_entity.id
_entity.type
_entity.pdbx_description
1 polymer ?
#
loop_
_entity_poly.entity_id
_entity_poly.type
_entity_poly.pdbx_seq_one_letter_code
_entity_poly.pdbx_strand_id
1 'polypeptide(L)'
;MFFVDNDYDESLEGISPDLYETPCYSIENLYAQKEVFQDIIQAEFGINQAHEDYKRCIDDYEKRCEEFVQGMEEFNALAYMRRQKTDSNSDVKFGSVKTSHLFDISVHQIVKSSHYAEEIEKIKKALDVTDTELTDSIKKLRILGDPVVKYRGKNQLDFFCSLLKQLKEYNNSGGYFSVKHNCVKLNITGNRLSELSQYALTPESLEAFLHSHFVLLAS
;
A
#
# COMPACT_ATOMS: atom_id res chain seq x y z
N MET A 1 -13.30 -16.18 -15.78
CA MET A 1 -13.00 -14.88 -15.16
C MET A 1 -11.67 -14.99 -14.42
N PHE A 2 -10.71 -14.12 -14.71
CA PHE A 2 -9.37 -14.10 -14.12
C PHE A 2 -9.10 -12.70 -13.57
N PHE A 3 -8.39 -12.62 -12.45
CA PHE A 3 -7.95 -11.38 -11.83
C PHE A 3 -6.44 -11.38 -11.74
N VAL A 4 -5.82 -10.30 -12.17
CA VAL A 4 -4.36 -10.13 -12.14
C VAL A 4 -3.98 -8.78 -11.55
N ASP A 5 -2.84 -8.75 -10.85
CA ASP A 5 -2.24 -7.52 -10.41
C ASP A 5 -1.44 -6.87 -11.55
N ASN A 6 -1.31 -5.55 -11.54
CA ASN A 6 -0.55 -4.84 -12.57
C ASN A 6 0.96 -5.04 -12.44
N ASP A 7 1.50 -5.07 -11.21
CA ASP A 7 2.90 -5.40 -10.88
C ASP A 7 3.98 -4.67 -11.74
N TYR A 8 3.70 -3.48 -12.25
CA TYR A 8 4.52 -2.74 -13.23
C TYR A 8 4.61 -3.39 -14.62
N ASP A 9 3.73 -4.31 -14.95
CA ASP A 9 3.68 -4.91 -16.27
C ASP A 9 3.06 -3.97 -17.32
N GLU A 10 3.22 -4.34 -18.60
CA GLU A 10 2.42 -3.73 -19.66
C GLU A 10 0.95 -4.08 -19.41
N SER A 11 0.08 -3.11 -19.65
CA SER A 11 -1.36 -3.33 -19.42
C SER A 11 -1.89 -4.48 -20.27
N LEU A 12 -2.66 -5.33 -19.62
CA LEU A 12 -3.37 -6.44 -20.25
C LEU A 12 -4.81 -6.05 -20.66
N GLU A 13 -5.15 -4.77 -20.57
CA GLU A 13 -6.47 -4.25 -20.93
C GLU A 13 -6.82 -4.62 -22.38
N GLY A 14 -7.99 -5.20 -22.58
CA GLY A 14 -8.49 -5.60 -23.92
C GLY A 14 -7.94 -6.92 -24.47
N ILE A 15 -7.03 -7.62 -23.78
CA ILE A 15 -6.51 -8.92 -24.22
C ILE A 15 -7.59 -9.99 -24.16
N SER A 16 -8.43 -9.99 -23.14
CA SER A 16 -9.54 -10.94 -22.97
C SER A 16 -10.70 -10.30 -22.19
N PRO A 17 -11.95 -10.52 -22.61
CA PRO A 17 -13.11 -10.06 -21.85
C PRO A 17 -13.24 -10.73 -20.48
N ASP A 18 -12.59 -11.88 -20.27
CA ASP A 18 -12.60 -12.62 -19.00
C ASP A 18 -11.47 -12.22 -18.03
N LEU A 19 -10.63 -11.27 -18.43
CA LEU A 19 -9.49 -10.83 -17.64
C LEU A 19 -9.74 -9.44 -17.07
N TYR A 20 -9.62 -9.33 -15.74
CA TYR A 20 -9.59 -8.06 -15.03
C TYR A 20 -8.19 -7.80 -14.48
N GLU A 21 -7.62 -6.67 -14.86
CA GLU A 21 -6.36 -6.16 -14.30
C GLU A 21 -6.66 -5.09 -13.27
N THR A 22 -6.00 -5.14 -12.10
CA THR A 22 -6.17 -4.10 -11.06
C THR A 22 -5.69 -2.73 -11.58
N PRO A 23 -6.41 -1.63 -11.33
CA PRO A 23 -5.99 -0.28 -11.75
C PRO A 23 -4.80 0.25 -10.94
N CYS A 24 -4.40 -0.47 -9.91
CA CYS A 24 -3.29 -0.19 -9.01
C CYS A 24 -2.21 -1.27 -9.14
N TYR A 25 -1.08 -1.10 -8.43
CA TYR A 25 0.00 -2.09 -8.46
C TYR A 25 -0.49 -3.50 -8.12
N SER A 26 -1.26 -3.63 -7.04
CA SER A 26 -1.88 -4.91 -6.63
C SER A 26 -3.14 -4.66 -5.80
N ILE A 27 -3.89 -5.73 -5.52
CA ILE A 27 -5.13 -5.64 -4.75
C ILE A 27 -4.93 -4.99 -3.38
N GLU A 28 -3.78 -5.17 -2.73
CA GLU A 28 -3.49 -4.58 -1.42
C GLU A 28 -3.58 -3.05 -1.40
N ASN A 29 -3.33 -2.38 -2.54
CA ASN A 29 -3.44 -0.92 -2.63
C ASN A 29 -4.88 -0.44 -2.42
N LEU A 30 -5.89 -1.24 -2.73
CA LEU A 30 -7.30 -0.90 -2.54
C LEU A 30 -7.70 -0.84 -1.06
N TYR A 31 -6.88 -1.45 -0.19
CA TYR A 31 -7.08 -1.48 1.26
C TYR A 31 -6.33 -0.35 1.99
N ALA A 32 -5.29 0.19 1.38
CA ALA A 32 -4.38 1.15 2.03
C ALA A 32 -4.64 2.59 1.56
N GLN A 33 -5.92 2.94 1.33
CA GLN A 33 -6.34 4.27 0.87
C GLN A 33 -6.81 5.14 2.03
N LYS A 34 -6.77 6.46 1.82
CA LYS A 34 -7.23 7.45 2.81
C LYS A 34 -8.70 7.25 3.20
N GLU A 35 -9.55 7.00 2.22
CA GLU A 35 -10.98 6.76 2.42
C GLU A 35 -11.21 5.54 3.32
N VAL A 36 -10.47 4.46 3.09
CA VAL A 36 -10.50 3.26 3.93
C VAL A 36 -10.06 3.58 5.37
N PHE A 37 -9.03 4.39 5.53
CA PHE A 37 -8.59 4.82 6.86
C PHE A 37 -9.67 5.64 7.57
N GLN A 38 -10.30 6.59 6.87
CA GLN A 38 -11.39 7.41 7.37
C GLN A 38 -12.57 6.57 7.86
N ASP A 39 -12.99 5.58 7.06
CA ASP A 39 -14.09 4.68 7.39
C ASP A 39 -13.78 3.84 8.62
N ILE A 40 -12.56 3.33 8.75
CA ILE A 40 -12.11 2.58 9.93
C ILE A 40 -12.10 3.46 11.18
N ILE A 41 -11.60 4.70 11.10
CA ILE A 41 -11.62 5.63 12.23
C ILE A 41 -13.06 5.90 12.69
N GLN A 42 -14.00 6.03 11.78
CA GLN A 42 -15.41 6.26 12.13
C GLN A 42 -16.07 4.98 12.65
N ALA A 43 -15.93 3.86 11.96
CA ALA A 43 -16.67 2.64 12.26
C ALA A 43 -16.10 1.89 13.49
N GLU A 44 -14.78 1.71 13.55
CA GLU A 44 -14.12 0.89 14.57
C GLU A 44 -13.80 1.68 15.84
N PHE A 45 -13.26 2.90 15.69
CA PHE A 45 -12.96 3.76 16.83
C PHE A 45 -14.19 4.55 17.30
N GLY A 46 -15.23 4.68 16.48
CA GLY A 46 -16.44 5.45 16.79
C GLY A 46 -16.16 6.95 16.85
N ILE A 47 -15.17 7.45 16.10
CA ILE A 47 -14.79 8.85 16.12
C ILE A 47 -15.54 9.60 15.02
N ASN A 48 -16.42 10.52 15.43
CA ASN A 48 -17.18 11.36 14.51
C ASN A 48 -16.26 12.36 13.79
N GLN A 49 -16.52 12.66 12.53
CA GLN A 49 -15.76 13.62 11.70
C GLN A 49 -15.63 15.02 12.33
N ALA A 50 -16.61 15.45 13.14
CA ALA A 50 -16.56 16.72 13.84
C ALA A 50 -15.64 16.72 15.08
N HIS A 51 -15.14 15.55 15.50
CA HIS A 51 -14.28 15.43 16.69
C HIS A 51 -12.83 15.81 16.34
N GLU A 52 -12.16 16.51 17.25
CA GLU A 52 -10.74 16.93 17.06
C GLU A 52 -9.78 15.74 16.84
N ASP A 53 -10.04 14.61 17.52
CA ASP A 53 -9.25 13.39 17.35
C ASP A 53 -9.38 12.79 15.93
N TYR A 54 -10.56 12.94 15.28
CA TYR A 54 -10.72 12.52 13.89
C TYR A 54 -9.79 13.30 12.97
N LYS A 55 -9.86 14.65 13.06
CA LYS A 55 -9.02 15.52 12.24
C LYS A 55 -7.53 15.19 12.45
N ARG A 56 -7.10 15.06 13.71
CA ARG A 56 -5.70 14.71 14.03
C ARG A 56 -5.30 13.36 13.41
N CYS A 57 -6.14 12.33 13.50
CA CYS A 57 -5.86 11.03 12.88
C CYS A 57 -5.65 11.15 11.38
N ILE A 58 -6.49 11.92 10.68
CA ILE A 58 -6.41 12.08 9.23
C ILE A 58 -5.17 12.89 8.85
N ASP A 59 -4.93 14.03 9.51
CA ASP A 59 -3.76 14.88 9.26
C ASP A 59 -2.45 14.09 9.48
N ASP A 60 -2.37 13.30 10.57
CA ASP A 60 -1.21 12.46 10.85
C ASP A 60 -1.06 11.32 9.85
N TYR A 61 -2.16 10.68 9.43
CA TYR A 61 -2.12 9.65 8.38
C TYR A 61 -1.57 10.20 7.07
N GLU A 62 -2.10 11.33 6.59
CA GLU A 62 -1.66 11.96 5.34
C GLU A 62 -0.18 12.29 5.40
N LYS A 63 0.27 12.93 6.48
CA LYS A 63 1.68 13.27 6.68
C LYS A 63 2.58 12.03 6.73
N ARG A 64 2.16 10.97 7.40
CA ARG A 64 2.93 9.71 7.45
C ARG A 64 2.93 9.01 6.09
N CYS A 65 1.83 9.07 5.35
CA CYS A 65 1.73 8.53 4.01
C CYS A 65 2.74 9.22 3.06
N GLU A 66 2.83 10.56 3.09
CA GLU A 66 3.81 11.31 2.32
C GLU A 66 5.26 10.92 2.67
N GLU A 67 5.58 10.86 3.97
CA GLU A 67 6.91 10.44 4.45
C GLU A 67 7.26 9.01 4.01
N PHE A 68 6.31 8.10 4.12
CA PHE A 68 6.49 6.70 3.73
C PHE A 68 6.71 6.55 2.23
N VAL A 69 5.87 7.20 1.43
CA VAL A 69 5.96 7.17 -0.03
C VAL A 69 7.31 7.72 -0.51
N GLN A 70 7.74 8.87 0.03
CA GLN A 70 9.06 9.43 -0.29
C GLN A 70 10.19 8.49 0.10
N GLY A 71 10.10 7.86 1.28
CA GLY A 71 11.09 6.90 1.74
C GLY A 71 11.18 5.65 0.87
N MET A 72 10.06 5.22 0.27
CA MET A 72 9.94 4.01 -0.54
C MET A 72 10.35 4.19 -2.01
N GLU A 73 10.68 5.39 -2.48
CA GLU A 73 10.98 5.66 -3.89
C GLU A 73 12.10 4.76 -4.46
N GLU A 74 13.25 4.70 -3.78
CA GLU A 74 14.40 3.89 -4.23
C GLU A 74 14.04 2.41 -4.33
N PHE A 75 13.36 1.89 -3.30
CA PHE A 75 12.95 0.49 -3.26
C PHE A 75 11.96 0.15 -4.40
N ASN A 76 10.97 1.01 -4.63
CA ASN A 76 10.01 0.80 -5.71
C ASN A 76 10.62 1.00 -7.10
N ALA A 77 11.57 1.94 -7.26
CA ALA A 77 12.32 2.10 -8.50
C ALA A 77 13.15 0.85 -8.84
N LEU A 78 13.78 0.23 -7.84
CA LEU A 78 14.49 -1.04 -8.02
C LEU A 78 13.53 -2.19 -8.37
N ALA A 79 12.35 -2.22 -7.75
CA ALA A 79 11.32 -3.22 -8.08
C ALA A 79 10.81 -3.04 -9.51
N TYR A 80 10.58 -1.79 -9.95
CA TYR A 80 10.23 -1.45 -11.31
C TYR A 80 11.31 -1.89 -12.31
N MET A 81 12.59 -1.56 -12.05
CA MET A 81 13.71 -1.96 -12.89
C MET A 81 13.83 -3.48 -13.01
N ARG A 82 13.64 -4.21 -11.90
CA ARG A 82 13.63 -5.66 -11.89
C ARG A 82 12.59 -6.24 -12.85
N ARG A 83 11.41 -5.61 -12.92
CA ARG A 83 10.32 -6.05 -13.78
C ARG A 83 10.60 -5.76 -15.25
N GLN A 84 11.25 -4.63 -15.56
CA GLN A 84 11.61 -4.24 -16.92
C GLN A 84 12.81 -5.00 -17.51
N LYS A 85 13.66 -5.60 -16.65
CA LYS A 85 14.80 -6.42 -17.10
C LYS A 85 14.33 -7.86 -17.31
N THR A 86 13.85 -8.19 -18.49
CA THR A 86 13.35 -9.54 -18.87
C THR A 86 14.38 -10.64 -18.73
N ASP A 87 15.69 -10.33 -18.88
CA ASP A 87 16.81 -11.28 -18.87
C ASP A 87 17.53 -11.38 -17.52
N SER A 88 17.05 -10.69 -16.47
CA SER A 88 17.76 -10.74 -15.20
C SER A 88 17.49 -12.05 -14.47
N ASN A 89 18.47 -12.97 -14.47
CA ASN A 89 18.54 -14.12 -13.56
C ASN A 89 18.76 -13.70 -12.09
N SER A 90 18.32 -12.49 -11.70
CA SER A 90 18.51 -12.03 -10.35
C SER A 90 17.55 -12.75 -9.40
N ASP A 91 18.11 -13.42 -8.39
CA ASP A 91 17.37 -14.07 -7.31
C ASP A 91 16.71 -13.07 -6.33
N VAL A 92 16.64 -11.79 -6.68
CA VAL A 92 16.07 -10.76 -5.82
C VAL A 92 14.57 -10.98 -5.66
N LYS A 93 14.18 -11.35 -4.44
CA LYS A 93 12.78 -11.56 -4.05
C LYS A 93 12.29 -10.36 -3.24
N PHE A 94 11.80 -9.33 -3.92
CA PHE A 94 11.23 -8.15 -3.25
C PHE A 94 10.15 -8.50 -2.22
N GLY A 95 9.40 -9.58 -2.43
CA GLY A 95 8.38 -10.05 -1.50
C GLY A 95 8.93 -10.57 -0.17
N SER A 96 10.23 -10.86 -0.07
CA SER A 96 10.88 -11.29 1.17
C SER A 96 11.40 -10.12 2.01
N VAL A 97 11.53 -8.93 1.44
CA VAL A 97 11.95 -7.72 2.16
C VAL A 97 10.77 -7.17 2.95
N LYS A 98 10.85 -7.26 4.26
CA LYS A 98 9.80 -6.76 5.16
C LYS A 98 9.86 -5.25 5.26
N THR A 99 8.70 -4.60 5.30
CA THR A 99 8.60 -3.14 5.49
C THR A 99 9.30 -2.68 6.77
N SER A 100 9.25 -3.49 7.84
CA SER A 100 9.95 -3.22 9.11
C SER A 100 11.48 -3.32 9.03
N HIS A 101 12.06 -3.90 7.96
CA HIS A 101 13.51 -3.83 7.71
C HIS A 101 13.90 -2.52 7.01
N LEU A 102 12.95 -1.88 6.34
CA LEU A 102 13.18 -0.64 5.63
C LEU A 102 12.89 0.58 6.50
N PHE A 103 11.84 0.51 7.32
CA PHE A 103 11.34 1.66 8.09
C PHE A 103 10.89 1.30 9.50
N ASP A 104 11.20 2.22 10.41
CA ASP A 104 10.55 2.33 11.71
C ASP A 104 9.31 3.24 11.53
N ILE A 105 8.13 2.63 11.62
CA ILE A 105 6.85 3.28 11.37
C ILE A 105 6.18 3.64 12.70
N SER A 106 5.85 4.93 12.87
CA SER A 106 5.03 5.38 13.98
C SER A 106 4.01 6.44 13.55
N VAL A 107 2.96 6.65 14.36
CA VAL A 107 1.98 7.74 14.12
C VAL A 107 2.63 9.12 14.16
N HIS A 108 3.80 9.24 14.79
CA HIS A 108 4.51 10.51 14.93
C HIS A 108 5.52 10.78 13.82
N GLN A 109 6.14 9.73 13.26
CA GLN A 109 7.19 9.84 12.24
C GLN A 109 7.43 8.53 11.51
N ILE A 110 7.94 8.62 10.29
CA ILE A 110 8.49 7.50 9.52
C ILE A 110 10.00 7.72 9.39
N VAL A 111 10.80 6.76 9.83
CA VAL A 111 12.26 6.86 9.79
C VAL A 111 12.84 5.66 9.05
N LYS A 112 13.82 5.89 8.18
CA LYS A 112 14.58 4.79 7.57
C LYS A 112 15.27 4.00 8.68
N SER A 113 15.11 2.67 8.68
CA SER A 113 15.73 1.80 9.66
C SER A 113 17.26 1.78 9.49
N SER A 114 17.98 1.29 10.49
CA SER A 114 19.43 1.07 10.40
C SER A 114 19.83 0.10 9.28
N HIS A 115 18.93 -0.74 8.81
CA HIS A 115 19.16 -1.73 7.75
C HIS A 115 18.81 -1.21 6.35
N TYR A 116 18.16 -0.05 6.23
CA TYR A 116 17.67 0.47 4.95
C TYR A 116 18.78 0.56 3.89
N ALA A 117 19.88 1.22 4.23
CA ALA A 117 20.99 1.43 3.27
C ALA A 117 21.62 0.11 2.82
N GLU A 118 21.78 -0.84 3.73
CA GLU A 118 22.32 -2.16 3.43
C GLU A 118 21.40 -2.96 2.48
N GLU A 119 20.08 -2.95 2.75
CA GLU A 119 19.11 -3.64 1.89
C GLU A 119 19.03 -3.01 0.50
N ILE A 120 19.02 -1.69 0.37
CA ILE A 120 19.05 -1.01 -0.93
C ILE A 120 20.32 -1.35 -1.72
N GLU A 121 21.49 -1.26 -1.10
CA GLU A 121 22.76 -1.58 -1.76
C GLU A 121 22.85 -3.06 -2.16
N LYS A 122 22.34 -3.96 -1.36
CA LYS A 122 22.26 -5.39 -1.69
C LYS A 122 21.37 -5.62 -2.93
N ILE A 123 20.23 -4.97 -3.01
CA ILE A 123 19.33 -5.07 -4.17
C ILE A 123 19.99 -4.46 -5.42
N LYS A 124 20.60 -3.26 -5.30
CA LYS A 124 21.33 -2.61 -6.40
C LYS A 124 22.41 -3.52 -6.99
N LYS A 125 23.23 -4.12 -6.13
CA LYS A 125 24.29 -5.05 -6.55
C LYS A 125 23.72 -6.29 -7.25
N ALA A 126 22.63 -6.86 -6.71
CA ALA A 126 22.03 -8.06 -7.28
C ALA A 126 21.33 -7.79 -8.64
N LEU A 127 20.92 -6.55 -8.90
CA LEU A 127 20.32 -6.11 -10.16
C LEU A 127 21.36 -5.50 -11.13
N ASP A 128 22.61 -5.35 -10.71
CA ASP A 128 23.67 -4.62 -11.44
C ASP A 128 23.17 -3.23 -11.91
N VAL A 129 22.74 -2.42 -10.92
CA VAL A 129 22.14 -1.10 -11.14
C VAL A 129 23.08 -0.01 -10.66
N THR A 130 23.36 0.96 -11.55
CA THR A 130 24.12 2.18 -11.24
C THR A 130 23.23 3.25 -10.60
N ASP A 131 23.85 4.22 -9.91
CA ASP A 131 23.10 5.35 -9.32
C ASP A 131 22.39 6.21 -10.38
N THR A 132 22.96 6.32 -11.58
CA THR A 132 22.33 7.05 -12.69
C THR A 132 21.07 6.34 -13.15
N GLU A 133 21.12 5.02 -13.37
CA GLU A 133 19.96 4.22 -13.77
C GLU A 133 18.87 4.25 -12.70
N LEU A 134 19.23 4.17 -11.42
CA LEU A 134 18.29 4.30 -10.31
C LEU A 134 17.59 5.67 -10.32
N THR A 135 18.37 6.75 -10.49
CA THR A 135 17.84 8.11 -10.56
C THR A 135 16.85 8.27 -11.73
N ASP A 136 17.16 7.72 -12.89
CA ASP A 136 16.28 7.78 -14.06
C ASP A 136 15.03 6.90 -13.88
N SER A 137 15.16 5.77 -13.19
CA SER A 137 14.04 4.92 -12.83
C SER A 137 13.08 5.62 -11.86
N ILE A 138 13.60 6.33 -10.86
CA ILE A 138 12.77 7.15 -9.95
C ILE A 138 11.97 8.20 -10.74
N LYS A 139 12.60 8.90 -11.69
CA LYS A 139 11.87 9.87 -12.54
C LYS A 139 10.75 9.21 -13.33
N LYS A 140 11.00 8.03 -13.92
CA LYS A 140 9.99 7.27 -14.66
C LYS A 140 8.85 6.84 -13.74
N LEU A 141 9.16 6.32 -12.55
CA LEU A 141 8.18 5.88 -11.58
C LEU A 141 7.23 7.02 -11.15
N ARG A 142 7.76 8.23 -10.95
CA ARG A 142 6.97 9.43 -10.61
C ARG A 142 5.95 9.82 -11.69
N ILE A 143 6.21 9.47 -12.95
CA ILE A 143 5.30 9.75 -14.08
C ILE A 143 4.14 8.73 -14.15
N LEU A 144 4.29 7.55 -13.54
CA LEU A 144 3.26 6.51 -13.59
C LEU A 144 1.97 6.87 -12.85
N GLY A 145 2.00 7.89 -11.97
CA GLY A 145 0.84 8.38 -11.24
C GLY A 145 1.04 8.40 -9.73
N ASP A 146 -0.07 8.38 -8.98
CA ASP A 146 -0.06 8.45 -7.53
C ASP A 146 0.74 7.28 -6.91
N PRO A 147 1.80 7.56 -6.13
CA PRO A 147 2.61 6.54 -5.48
C PRO A 147 1.82 5.60 -4.56
N VAL A 148 0.77 6.08 -3.88
CA VAL A 148 -0.08 5.24 -3.02
C VAL A 148 -0.74 4.12 -3.83
N VAL A 149 -1.10 4.42 -5.08
CA VAL A 149 -1.72 3.48 -6.01
C VAL A 149 -0.68 2.64 -6.77
N LYS A 150 0.45 3.24 -7.13
CA LYS A 150 1.44 2.65 -8.05
C LYS A 150 2.62 1.96 -7.37
N TYR A 151 2.85 2.18 -6.06
CA TYR A 151 3.89 1.46 -5.33
C TYR A 151 3.38 0.11 -4.81
N ARG A 152 4.32 -0.78 -4.51
CA ARG A 152 4.04 -2.16 -4.07
C ARG A 152 3.01 -2.22 -2.95
N GLY A 153 1.86 -2.83 -3.24
CA GLY A 153 0.70 -2.86 -2.35
C GLY A 153 0.97 -3.53 -0.99
N LYS A 154 1.79 -4.60 -0.94
CA LYS A 154 2.16 -5.25 0.33
C LYS A 154 2.85 -4.30 1.29
N ASN A 155 3.73 -3.43 0.80
CA ASN A 155 4.40 -2.44 1.65
C ASN A 155 3.43 -1.33 2.08
N GLN A 156 2.52 -0.90 1.19
CA GLN A 156 1.46 0.06 1.54
C GLN A 156 0.53 -0.51 2.62
N LEU A 157 0.12 -1.76 2.48
CA LEU A 157 -0.73 -2.44 3.47
C LEU A 157 0.00 -2.65 4.80
N ASP A 158 1.31 -2.96 4.78
CA ASP A 158 2.13 -3.06 6.01
C ASP A 158 2.19 -1.73 6.75
N PHE A 159 2.44 -0.63 6.03
CA PHE A 159 2.43 0.72 6.58
C PHE A 159 1.06 1.05 7.20
N PHE A 160 0.00 0.89 6.44
CA PHE A 160 -1.38 1.15 6.85
C PHE A 160 -1.75 0.39 8.14
N CYS A 161 -1.51 -0.91 8.15
CA CYS A 161 -1.80 -1.76 9.32
C CYS A 161 -0.93 -1.40 10.53
N SER A 162 0.32 -0.95 10.31
CA SER A 162 1.20 -0.52 11.39
C SER A 162 0.66 0.72 12.10
N LEU A 163 0.14 1.70 11.35
CA LEU A 163 -0.49 2.88 11.94
C LEU A 163 -1.77 2.52 12.70
N LEU A 164 -2.67 1.72 12.10
CA LEU A 164 -3.90 1.29 12.76
C LEU A 164 -3.63 0.54 14.06
N LYS A 165 -2.60 -0.33 14.07
CA LYS A 165 -2.19 -1.06 15.26
C LYS A 165 -1.79 -0.11 16.38
N GLN A 166 -0.96 0.89 16.07
CA GLN A 166 -0.52 1.86 17.06
C GLN A 166 -1.67 2.73 17.58
N LEU A 167 -2.57 3.18 16.70
CA LEU A 167 -3.76 3.91 17.14
C LEU A 167 -4.63 3.06 18.08
N LYS A 168 -4.79 1.77 17.79
CA LYS A 168 -5.49 0.83 18.68
C LYS A 168 -4.78 0.70 20.03
N GLU A 169 -3.46 0.62 20.04
CA GLU A 169 -2.65 0.57 21.27
C GLU A 169 -2.80 1.88 22.06
N TYR A 170 -2.71 3.04 21.43
CA TYR A 170 -2.92 4.34 22.07
C TYR A 170 -4.34 4.53 22.60
N ASN A 171 -5.35 4.01 21.93
CA ASN A 171 -6.72 4.06 22.42
C ASN A 171 -6.89 3.27 23.75
N ASN A 172 -6.07 2.25 23.95
CA ASN A 172 -6.09 1.45 25.18
C ASN A 172 -5.20 2.03 26.29
N SER A 173 -4.03 2.56 25.93
CA SER A 173 -3.00 3.02 26.88
C SER A 173 -3.00 4.53 27.13
N GLY A 174 -3.66 5.30 26.28
CA GLY A 174 -3.62 6.77 26.29
C GLY A 174 -2.38 7.34 25.59
N GLY A 175 -2.27 8.67 25.58
CA GLY A 175 -1.10 9.40 25.05
C GLY A 175 -1.24 9.95 23.64
N TYR A 176 -2.27 9.57 22.90
CA TYR A 176 -2.54 10.10 21.57
C TYR A 176 -3.94 10.75 21.47
N PHE A 177 -4.98 10.04 21.87
CA PHE A 177 -6.35 10.54 21.83
C PHE A 177 -6.66 11.46 23.01
N SER A 178 -7.54 12.47 22.79
CA SER A 178 -8.01 13.36 23.84
C SER A 178 -8.90 12.66 24.87
N VAL A 179 -9.64 11.64 24.39
CA VAL A 179 -10.50 10.77 25.21
C VAL A 179 -10.35 9.33 24.74
N LYS A 180 -10.78 8.39 25.58
CA LYS A 180 -10.87 6.99 25.18
C LYS A 180 -12.08 6.78 24.27
N HIS A 181 -11.84 6.20 23.10
CA HIS A 181 -12.86 5.86 22.13
C HIS A 181 -13.34 4.41 22.23
N ASN A 182 -14.13 3.93 21.28
CA ASN A 182 -14.65 2.57 21.27
C ASN A 182 -13.51 1.53 21.26
N CYS A 183 -13.80 0.35 21.83
CA CYS A 183 -12.87 -0.76 21.79
C CYS A 183 -12.81 -1.33 20.35
N VAL A 184 -11.70 -1.11 19.68
CA VAL A 184 -11.44 -1.56 18.31
C VAL A 184 -11.28 -3.07 18.29
N LYS A 185 -12.19 -3.78 17.60
CA LYS A 185 -12.18 -5.25 17.49
C LYS A 185 -11.36 -5.77 16.31
N LEU A 186 -11.09 -4.92 15.33
CA LEU A 186 -10.37 -5.27 14.11
C LEU A 186 -9.04 -5.99 14.41
N ASN A 187 -8.84 -7.18 13.85
CA ASN A 187 -7.62 -7.98 14.02
C ASN A 187 -6.67 -7.82 12.82
N ILE A 188 -5.86 -6.77 12.83
CA ILE A 188 -4.92 -6.43 11.76
C ILE A 188 -3.59 -7.19 11.81
N THR A 189 -3.43 -8.18 12.69
CA THR A 189 -2.21 -8.99 12.82
C THR A 189 -2.32 -10.35 12.12
N GLY A 190 -3.53 -10.81 11.85
CA GLY A 190 -3.84 -12.08 11.19
C GLY A 190 -4.00 -11.96 9.67
N ASN A 191 -5.11 -12.47 9.13
CA ASN A 191 -5.45 -12.31 7.72
C ASN A 191 -6.00 -10.90 7.43
N ARG A 192 -5.09 -9.95 7.22
CA ARG A 192 -5.37 -8.51 7.05
C ARG A 192 -6.38 -8.23 5.93
N LEU A 193 -6.25 -8.90 4.78
CA LEU A 193 -7.16 -8.69 3.66
C LEU A 193 -8.60 -9.11 4.01
N SER A 194 -8.76 -10.22 4.73
CA SER A 194 -10.09 -10.65 5.19
C SER A 194 -10.68 -9.69 6.22
N GLU A 195 -9.86 -9.27 7.19
CA GLU A 195 -10.30 -8.34 8.25
C GLU A 195 -10.70 -6.96 7.72
N LEU A 196 -9.99 -6.48 6.68
CA LEU A 196 -10.23 -5.17 6.06
C LEU A 196 -11.20 -5.23 4.88
N SER A 197 -11.69 -6.42 4.47
CA SER A 197 -12.44 -6.61 3.23
C SER A 197 -13.71 -5.73 3.12
N GLN A 198 -14.36 -5.45 4.24
CA GLN A 198 -15.56 -4.60 4.27
C GLN A 198 -15.27 -3.10 4.04
N TYR A 199 -13.99 -2.69 4.15
CA TYR A 199 -13.56 -1.30 3.99
C TYR A 199 -12.84 -1.07 2.66
N ALA A 200 -12.38 -2.14 1.97
CA ALA A 200 -11.61 -2.02 0.74
C ALA A 200 -12.38 -1.25 -0.33
N LEU A 201 -11.69 -0.37 -1.05
CA LEU A 201 -12.29 0.33 -2.18
C LEU A 201 -12.61 -0.66 -3.32
N THR A 202 -13.80 -0.52 -3.88
CA THR A 202 -14.18 -1.22 -5.10
C THR A 202 -14.05 -0.26 -6.28
N PRO A 203 -13.05 -0.45 -7.17
CA PRO A 203 -12.88 0.40 -8.34
C PRO A 203 -14.11 0.31 -9.27
N GLU A 204 -14.52 1.44 -9.87
CA GLU A 204 -15.60 1.46 -10.87
C GLU A 204 -15.35 0.49 -12.03
N SER A 205 -14.08 0.34 -12.43
CA SER A 205 -13.67 -0.64 -13.47
C SER A 205 -13.97 -2.08 -13.07
N LEU A 206 -13.83 -2.43 -11.77
CA LEU A 206 -14.18 -3.75 -11.27
C LEU A 206 -15.69 -3.95 -11.24
N GLU A 207 -16.46 -2.96 -10.82
CA GLU A 207 -17.92 -3.03 -10.85
C GLU A 207 -18.44 -3.22 -12.28
N ALA A 208 -17.92 -2.45 -13.25
CA ALA A 208 -18.27 -2.57 -14.66
C ALA A 208 -17.90 -3.95 -15.22
N PHE A 209 -16.72 -4.46 -14.88
CA PHE A 209 -16.27 -5.79 -15.29
C PHE A 209 -17.18 -6.89 -14.73
N LEU A 210 -17.49 -6.86 -13.45
CA LEU A 210 -18.39 -7.83 -12.83
C LEU A 210 -19.80 -7.75 -13.43
N HIS A 211 -20.34 -6.53 -13.60
CA HIS A 211 -21.66 -6.32 -14.18
C HIS A 211 -21.76 -6.92 -15.59
N SER A 212 -20.76 -6.71 -16.45
CA SER A 212 -20.75 -7.27 -17.79
C SER A 212 -20.80 -8.80 -17.81
N HIS A 213 -20.13 -9.46 -16.85
CA HIS A 213 -20.11 -10.92 -16.73
C HIS A 213 -21.41 -11.49 -16.14
N PHE A 214 -22.01 -10.83 -15.18
CA PHE A 214 -23.27 -11.30 -14.58
C PHE A 214 -24.46 -11.13 -15.53
N VAL A 215 -24.48 -10.10 -16.36
CA VAL A 215 -25.52 -9.92 -17.41
C VAL A 215 -25.42 -11.01 -18.47
N LEU A 216 -24.20 -11.40 -18.87
CA LEU A 216 -24.00 -12.50 -19.83
C LEU A 216 -24.41 -13.88 -19.30
N LEU A 217 -24.36 -14.09 -17.97
CA LEU A 217 -24.80 -15.35 -17.36
C LEU A 217 -26.33 -15.43 -17.15
N ALA A 218 -27.03 -14.30 -17.24
CA ALA A 218 -28.48 -14.20 -17.05
C ALA A 218 -29.26 -14.19 -18.38
N SER A 219 -28.57 -14.10 -19.51
CA SER A 219 -29.11 -14.14 -20.88
C SER A 219 -28.95 -15.54 -21.54
#